data_f1b32f585c4ac1fa7f2ea65e2a88dbe6
#
_entry.id   f1b32f585c4ac1fa7f2ea65e2a88dbe6
#
_cell.length_a   1.000
_cell.length_b   1.000
_cell.length_c   1.000
_cell.angle_alpha   90.00
_cell.angle_beta   90.00
_cell.angle_gamma   90.00
#
_symmetry.space_group_name_H-M   'P 1'
#
loop_
_entity.id
_entity.type
_entity.pdbx_description
1 polymer ?
#
loop_
_entity_poly.entity_id
_entity_poly.type
_entity_poly.pdbx_seq_one_letter_code
_entity_poly.pdbx_strand_id
1 'polypeptide(L)'
;VNGSFDNNGASWSKTGTGTFGNDNGNYYGKLSSNSNNAAVYQGVSFKKNTDYVVKGKVKISNAKGQVFLAVKNGQLSAGLKDNNGKTIETTISSSEDKAGQYQDVEFTFNSGDNTSGSIAFIKWTERNGNQDIIDEEVWIDDVSVKAVSDASEDDQYEMVWADDFNENQLDTSNWDYELGLSLIHISAPTRP
;
A
#
# COMPACT_ATOMS: atom_id res chain seq x y z
N VAL A 1 -4.18 6.95 -0.98
CA VAL A 1 -3.34 6.79 0.24
C VAL A 1 -1.97 7.41 -0.05
N ASN A 2 -1.42 8.16 0.91
CA ASN A 2 -0.01 8.57 0.89
C ASN A 2 0.85 7.41 1.42
N GLY A 3 1.17 6.45 0.54
CA GLY A 3 1.75 5.18 0.94
C GLY A 3 3.19 5.24 1.40
N SER A 4 3.96 6.19 0.88
CA SER A 4 5.36 6.43 1.23
C SER A 4 5.55 7.36 2.43
N PHE A 5 4.47 7.73 3.11
CA PHE A 5 4.49 8.64 4.27
C PHE A 5 5.18 9.99 4.02
N ASP A 6 5.26 10.42 2.76
CA ASP A 6 5.89 11.66 2.35
C ASP A 6 5.44 12.87 3.19
N ASN A 7 6.29 13.88 3.26
CA ASN A 7 6.06 15.07 4.05
C ASN A 7 5.74 14.75 5.53
N ASN A 8 6.49 13.84 6.13
CA ASN A 8 6.35 13.43 7.52
C ASN A 8 4.95 12.86 7.83
N GLY A 9 4.47 11.98 6.97
CA GLY A 9 3.20 11.31 7.13
C GLY A 9 1.99 12.18 6.82
N ALA A 10 2.11 13.15 5.90
CA ALA A 10 0.97 13.96 5.46
C ALA A 10 -0.22 13.07 5.10
N SER A 11 -1.42 13.42 5.57
CA SER A 11 -2.67 12.64 5.48
C SER A 11 -2.77 11.41 6.39
N TRP A 12 -1.70 11.03 7.08
CA TRP A 12 -1.75 10.02 8.12
C TRP A 12 -1.98 10.65 9.49
N SER A 13 -2.75 9.95 10.29
CA SER A 13 -2.94 10.24 11.72
C SER A 13 -2.24 9.18 12.57
N LYS A 14 -1.95 9.53 13.83
CA LYS A 14 -1.27 8.64 14.77
C LYS A 14 -1.86 8.73 16.16
N THR A 15 -1.70 7.69 16.95
CA THR A 15 -2.08 7.67 18.37
C THR A 15 -1.13 6.80 19.19
N GLY A 16 -1.17 6.96 20.48
CA GLY A 16 -0.26 6.28 21.40
C GLY A 16 1.19 6.63 21.09
N THR A 17 2.03 5.62 20.92
CA THR A 17 3.44 5.74 20.54
C THR A 17 3.69 5.70 19.04
N GLY A 18 2.63 5.87 18.24
CA GLY A 18 2.77 6.02 16.78
C GLY A 18 3.54 7.29 16.45
N THR A 19 4.47 7.19 15.52
CA THR A 19 5.30 8.29 15.01
C THR A 19 5.51 8.15 13.51
N PHE A 20 6.12 9.17 12.91
CA PHE A 20 6.64 9.10 11.56
C PHE A 20 8.15 9.28 11.61
N GLY A 21 8.87 8.49 10.85
CA GLY A 21 10.32 8.55 10.75
C GLY A 21 10.79 8.91 9.35
N ASN A 22 12.06 9.23 9.23
CA ASN A 22 12.73 9.52 7.97
C ASN A 22 14.16 8.98 8.02
N ASP A 23 14.52 8.18 7.04
CA ASP A 23 15.87 7.67 6.83
C ASP A 23 16.36 8.11 5.45
N ASN A 24 17.22 9.15 5.42
CA ASN A 24 17.80 9.66 4.17
C ASN A 24 16.78 10.00 3.06
N GLY A 25 15.64 10.54 3.45
CA GLY A 25 14.57 10.92 2.52
C GLY A 25 13.48 9.86 2.35
N ASN A 26 13.67 8.66 2.87
CA ASN A 26 12.62 7.64 2.94
C ASN A 26 11.80 7.83 4.22
N TYR A 27 10.53 8.17 4.07
CA TYR A 27 9.59 8.34 5.18
C TYR A 27 8.83 7.05 5.46
N TYR A 28 8.49 6.82 6.72
CA TYR A 28 7.75 5.63 7.16
C TYR A 28 6.90 5.90 8.40
N GLY A 29 5.84 5.11 8.58
CA GLY A 29 5.13 5.02 9.85
C GLY A 29 5.89 4.15 10.85
N LYS A 30 5.93 4.55 12.11
CA LYS A 30 6.61 3.79 13.17
C LYS A 30 5.70 3.61 14.38
N LEU A 31 5.63 2.37 14.87
CA LEU A 31 4.95 2.01 16.11
C LEU A 31 5.96 1.42 17.08
N SER A 32 5.86 1.79 18.35
CA SER A 32 6.71 1.24 19.40
C SER A 32 5.85 0.59 20.48
N SER A 33 6.24 -0.58 20.92
CA SER A 33 5.64 -1.24 22.06
C SER A 33 6.08 -0.56 23.35
N ASN A 34 5.13 -0.05 24.10
CA ASN A 34 5.35 0.46 25.47
C ASN A 34 4.06 0.33 26.29
N SER A 35 3.88 1.14 27.32
CA SER A 35 2.67 1.10 28.19
C SER A 35 1.37 1.46 27.47
N ASN A 36 1.40 1.97 26.25
CA ASN A 36 0.25 2.39 25.46
C ASN A 36 0.21 1.69 24.11
N ASN A 37 -0.98 1.41 23.63
CA ASN A 37 -1.16 0.95 22.27
C ASN A 37 -0.77 2.06 21.27
N ALA A 38 -0.20 1.66 20.15
CA ALA A 38 0.23 2.54 19.10
C ALA A 38 -0.56 2.28 17.82
N ALA A 39 -0.86 3.33 17.06
CA ALA A 39 -1.40 3.18 15.71
C ALA A 39 -0.95 4.32 14.80
N VAL A 40 -0.84 3.99 13.51
CA VAL A 40 -0.86 4.94 12.40
C VAL A 40 -2.02 4.57 11.48
N TYR A 41 -2.79 5.55 11.01
CA TYR A 41 -3.98 5.30 10.21
C TYR A 41 -4.27 6.43 9.24
N GLN A 42 -4.91 6.10 8.12
CA GLN A 42 -5.35 7.06 7.11
C GLN A 42 -6.80 6.77 6.69
N GLY A 43 -7.60 7.84 6.59
CA GLY A 43 -8.98 7.76 6.07
C GLY A 43 -9.01 7.39 4.59
N VAL A 44 -9.94 6.53 4.22
CA VAL A 44 -10.16 6.05 2.85
C VAL A 44 -11.65 6.01 2.58
N SER A 45 -12.05 6.40 1.35
CA SER A 45 -13.41 6.22 0.86
C SER A 45 -13.51 4.90 0.10
N PHE A 46 -14.65 4.23 0.22
CA PHE A 46 -14.94 2.95 -0.43
C PHE A 46 -16.18 3.07 -1.32
N LYS A 47 -16.20 2.29 -2.39
CA LYS A 47 -17.45 1.90 -3.06
C LYS A 47 -18.05 0.75 -2.26
N LYS A 48 -19.39 0.71 -2.09
CA LYS A 48 -20.07 -0.41 -1.39
C LYS A 48 -19.85 -1.72 -2.12
N ASN A 49 -19.86 -2.81 -1.37
CA ASN A 49 -19.82 -4.18 -1.89
C ASN A 49 -18.67 -4.43 -2.90
N THR A 50 -17.55 -3.78 -2.66
CA THR A 50 -16.39 -3.79 -3.56
C THR A 50 -15.22 -4.44 -2.84
N ASP A 51 -14.52 -5.33 -3.55
CA ASP A 51 -13.30 -5.94 -3.05
C ASP A 51 -12.14 -4.95 -3.18
N TYR A 52 -11.37 -4.84 -2.12
CA TYR A 52 -10.18 -4.00 -2.02
C TYR A 52 -8.97 -4.84 -1.65
N VAL A 53 -7.81 -4.46 -2.18
CA VAL A 53 -6.52 -4.98 -1.75
C VAL A 53 -5.72 -3.86 -1.09
N VAL A 54 -5.21 -4.12 0.09
CA VAL A 54 -4.19 -3.32 0.78
C VAL A 54 -2.86 -4.01 0.56
N LYS A 55 -1.88 -3.29 0.03
CA LYS A 55 -0.49 -3.74 -0.07
C LYS A 55 0.40 -2.78 0.70
N GLY A 56 1.53 -3.25 1.17
CA GLY A 56 2.51 -2.43 1.86
C GLY A 56 3.73 -3.23 2.27
N LYS A 57 4.65 -2.57 2.94
CA LYS A 57 5.83 -3.17 3.55
C LYS A 57 5.81 -2.98 5.05
N VAL A 58 6.12 -4.03 5.79
CA VAL A 58 6.18 -4.00 7.24
C VAL A 58 7.50 -4.62 7.70
N LYS A 59 8.19 -3.94 8.61
CA LYS A 59 9.37 -4.45 9.31
C LYS A 59 9.07 -4.51 10.80
N ILE A 60 9.24 -5.67 11.41
CA ILE A 60 9.01 -5.93 12.83
C ILE A 60 10.34 -6.32 13.47
N SER A 61 10.76 -5.62 14.53
CA SER A 61 12.09 -5.82 15.13
C SER A 61 12.25 -7.17 15.85
N ASN A 62 11.16 -7.73 16.36
CA ASN A 62 11.16 -8.95 17.15
C ASN A 62 10.62 -10.14 16.34
N ALA A 63 11.30 -11.30 16.44
CA ALA A 63 10.93 -12.53 15.74
C ALA A 63 9.54 -13.09 16.13
N LYS A 64 9.03 -12.74 17.30
CA LYS A 64 7.69 -13.13 17.78
C LYS A 64 6.71 -11.97 17.75
N GLY A 65 7.13 -10.86 17.17
CA GLY A 65 6.34 -9.64 17.10
C GLY A 65 5.21 -9.73 16.10
N GLN A 66 4.22 -8.85 16.31
CA GLN A 66 3.07 -8.75 15.43
C GLN A 66 2.52 -7.32 15.37
N VAL A 67 1.85 -7.01 14.26
CA VAL A 67 1.07 -5.79 14.07
C VAL A 67 -0.26 -6.15 13.41
N PHE A 68 -1.33 -5.46 13.80
CA PHE A 68 -2.66 -5.64 13.22
C PHE A 68 -2.85 -4.64 12.09
N LEU A 69 -3.27 -5.13 10.94
CA LEU A 69 -3.78 -4.33 9.83
C LEU A 69 -5.30 -4.45 9.84
N ALA A 70 -6.00 -3.34 10.05
CA ALA A 70 -7.45 -3.33 10.21
C ALA A 70 -8.10 -2.19 9.46
N VAL A 71 -9.37 -2.38 9.08
CA VAL A 71 -10.23 -1.31 8.60
C VAL A 71 -11.13 -0.86 9.74
N LYS A 72 -10.96 0.39 10.17
CA LYS A 72 -11.65 0.95 11.33
C LYS A 72 -12.68 1.98 10.93
N ASN A 73 -13.68 2.18 11.79
CA ASN A 73 -14.61 3.29 11.68
C ASN A 73 -13.99 4.58 12.25
N GLY A 74 -13.96 5.64 11.44
CA GLY A 74 -13.47 6.95 11.88
C GLY A 74 -12.09 6.88 12.51
N GLN A 75 -11.97 7.43 13.73
CA GLN A 75 -10.72 7.51 14.48
C GLN A 75 -10.46 6.24 15.33
N LEU A 76 -10.41 5.07 14.70
CA LEU A 76 -10.09 3.79 15.34
C LEU A 76 -11.13 3.28 16.37
N SER A 77 -12.34 3.82 16.41
CA SER A 77 -13.33 3.50 17.46
C SER A 77 -13.79 2.03 17.40
N ALA A 78 -14.05 1.50 16.22
CA ALA A 78 -14.48 0.11 16.04
C ALA A 78 -13.94 -0.46 14.73
N GLY A 79 -13.75 -1.78 14.66
CA GLY A 79 -13.49 -2.47 13.40
C GLY A 79 -14.73 -2.41 12.49
N LEU A 80 -14.53 -2.06 11.22
CA LEU A 80 -15.57 -2.22 10.24
C LEU A 80 -15.83 -3.71 9.99
N LYS A 81 -17.03 -4.02 9.55
CA LYS A 81 -17.44 -5.38 9.27
C LYS A 81 -17.78 -5.54 7.80
N ASP A 82 -17.47 -6.69 7.25
CA ASP A 82 -17.93 -7.12 5.93
C ASP A 82 -19.43 -7.48 5.95
N ASN A 83 -19.98 -7.89 4.80
CA ASN A 83 -21.37 -8.30 4.68
C ASN A 83 -21.76 -9.53 5.50
N ASN A 84 -20.78 -10.31 5.96
CA ASN A 84 -20.99 -11.48 6.81
C ASN A 84 -20.89 -11.15 8.32
N GLY A 85 -20.69 -9.87 8.64
CA GLY A 85 -20.51 -9.42 10.03
C GLY A 85 -19.13 -9.71 10.62
N LYS A 86 -18.17 -10.17 9.81
CA LYS A 86 -16.78 -10.41 10.23
C LYS A 86 -16.02 -9.09 10.25
N THR A 87 -15.25 -8.87 11.31
CA THR A 87 -14.34 -7.71 11.39
C THR A 87 -13.28 -7.78 10.29
N ILE A 88 -13.09 -6.64 9.60
CA ILE A 88 -12.12 -6.50 8.51
C ILE A 88 -10.76 -6.22 9.12
N GLU A 89 -9.99 -7.28 9.39
CA GLU A 89 -8.66 -7.18 9.99
C GLU A 89 -7.83 -8.43 9.70
N THR A 90 -6.51 -8.28 9.76
CA THR A 90 -5.54 -9.38 9.71
C THR A 90 -4.37 -9.10 10.63
N THR A 91 -3.65 -10.14 11.03
CA THR A 91 -2.44 -10.05 11.83
C THR A 91 -1.23 -10.31 10.94
N ILE A 92 -0.26 -9.40 10.99
CA ILE A 92 1.04 -9.54 10.34
C ILE A 92 2.02 -9.93 11.44
N SER A 93 2.62 -11.11 11.31
CA SER A 93 3.56 -11.66 12.29
C SER A 93 4.96 -11.74 11.70
N SER A 94 5.96 -11.61 12.56
CA SER A 94 7.35 -11.85 12.22
C SER A 94 7.77 -13.27 12.61
N SER A 95 8.94 -13.67 12.13
CA SER A 95 9.63 -14.92 12.45
C SER A 95 11.12 -14.66 12.59
N GLU A 96 11.91 -15.63 13.03
CA GLU A 96 13.36 -15.44 13.25
C GLU A 96 14.10 -15.01 11.98
N ASP A 97 13.70 -15.51 10.83
CA ASP A 97 14.28 -15.18 9.52
C ASP A 97 13.79 -13.83 8.95
N LYS A 98 12.71 -13.26 9.50
CA LYS A 98 12.11 -12.00 9.05
C LYS A 98 12.33 -10.82 9.99
N ALA A 99 12.72 -11.10 11.24
CA ALA A 99 12.92 -10.06 12.24
C ALA A 99 13.90 -8.99 11.76
N GLY A 100 13.50 -7.73 11.87
CA GLY A 100 14.29 -6.59 11.43
C GLY A 100 14.39 -6.40 9.91
N GLN A 101 13.67 -7.19 9.12
CA GLN A 101 13.61 -7.05 7.65
C GLN A 101 12.23 -6.61 7.19
N TYR A 102 12.16 -5.82 6.12
CA TYR A 102 10.89 -5.52 5.47
C TYR A 102 10.33 -6.75 4.78
N GLN A 103 9.05 -6.99 5.00
CA GLN A 103 8.26 -8.03 4.34
C GLN A 103 7.08 -7.39 3.61
N ASP A 104 6.80 -7.89 2.42
CA ASP A 104 5.62 -7.47 1.68
C ASP A 104 4.36 -8.01 2.36
N VAL A 105 3.34 -7.17 2.40
CA VAL A 105 2.04 -7.48 3.00
C VAL A 105 0.96 -7.29 1.95
N GLU A 106 0.05 -8.24 1.90
CA GLU A 106 -1.15 -8.15 1.09
C GLU A 106 -2.36 -8.59 1.92
N PHE A 107 -3.41 -7.77 1.91
CA PHE A 107 -4.66 -8.04 2.61
C PHE A 107 -5.84 -7.64 1.75
N THR A 108 -6.66 -8.61 1.37
CA THR A 108 -7.89 -8.39 0.59
C THR A 108 -9.10 -8.43 1.50
N PHE A 109 -10.05 -7.50 1.27
CA PHE A 109 -11.31 -7.45 2.00
C PHE A 109 -12.45 -6.91 1.11
N ASN A 110 -13.67 -7.28 1.42
CA ASN A 110 -14.85 -6.65 0.84
C ASN A 110 -15.34 -5.50 1.74
N SER A 111 -15.63 -4.35 1.14
CA SER A 111 -16.08 -3.16 1.88
C SER A 111 -17.47 -3.31 2.51
N GLY A 112 -18.25 -4.29 2.08
CA GLY A 112 -19.65 -4.42 2.51
C GLY A 112 -20.45 -3.15 2.22
N ASP A 113 -21.30 -2.77 3.13
CA ASP A 113 -22.07 -1.53 3.04
C ASP A 113 -21.30 -0.27 3.43
N ASN A 114 -20.02 -0.40 3.79
CA ASN A 114 -19.21 0.73 4.21
C ASN A 114 -18.79 1.59 3.01
N THR A 115 -18.92 2.91 3.17
CA THR A 115 -18.50 3.91 2.16
C THR A 115 -17.26 4.68 2.56
N SER A 116 -16.81 4.53 3.80
CA SER A 116 -15.59 5.15 4.33
C SER A 116 -15.07 4.36 5.52
N GLY A 117 -13.78 4.53 5.80
CA GLY A 117 -13.12 3.95 6.95
C GLY A 117 -11.70 4.47 7.08
N SER A 118 -10.94 3.89 7.97
CA SER A 118 -9.49 4.14 8.09
C SER A 118 -8.74 2.83 7.97
N ILE A 119 -7.76 2.79 7.08
CA ILE A 119 -6.75 1.74 7.08
C ILE A 119 -5.80 2.04 8.23
N ALA A 120 -5.66 1.09 9.14
CA ALA A 120 -4.93 1.27 10.38
C ALA A 120 -3.94 0.13 10.62
N PHE A 121 -2.70 0.49 10.93
CA PHE A 121 -1.73 -0.41 11.52
C PHE A 121 -1.70 -0.16 13.01
N ILE A 122 -1.92 -1.22 13.80
CA ILE A 122 -2.13 -1.12 15.24
C ILE A 122 -1.19 -2.09 15.94
N LYS A 123 -0.41 -1.58 16.88
CA LYS A 123 0.42 -2.37 17.79
C LYS A 123 -0.15 -2.30 19.17
N TRP A 124 -0.56 -3.44 19.69
CA TRP A 124 -0.96 -3.57 21.08
C TRP A 124 0.28 -3.68 21.98
N THR A 125 0.17 -3.20 23.19
CA THR A 125 1.20 -3.46 24.21
C THR A 125 1.23 -4.95 24.54
N GLU A 126 2.34 -5.58 24.27
CA GLU A 126 2.58 -6.98 24.58
C GLU A 126 3.44 -7.13 25.83
N ARG A 127 3.17 -8.19 26.59
CA ARG A 127 3.92 -8.51 27.81
C ARG A 127 4.42 -9.94 27.77
N ASN A 128 5.62 -10.16 28.30
CA ASN A 128 6.16 -11.50 28.49
C ASN A 128 5.49 -12.23 29.70
N GLY A 129 5.90 -13.46 29.95
CA GLY A 129 5.37 -14.23 31.07
C GLY A 129 5.60 -13.61 32.46
N ASN A 130 6.56 -12.69 32.58
CA ASN A 130 6.87 -11.93 33.81
C ASN A 130 6.11 -10.58 33.89
N GLN A 131 5.21 -10.32 32.96
CA GLN A 131 4.47 -9.07 32.82
C GLN A 131 5.35 -7.85 32.39
N ASP A 132 6.60 -8.06 31.98
CA ASP A 132 7.42 -7.00 31.41
C ASP A 132 6.94 -6.70 29.98
N ILE A 133 7.00 -5.42 29.62
CA ILE A 133 6.65 -5.00 28.25
C ILE A 133 7.74 -5.53 27.31
N ILE A 134 7.31 -6.19 26.25
CA ILE A 134 8.20 -6.64 25.17
C ILE A 134 8.57 -5.41 24.35
N ASP A 135 9.85 -5.07 24.34
CA ASP A 135 10.37 -3.98 23.49
C ASP A 135 10.35 -4.42 22.02
N GLU A 136 9.56 -3.72 21.25
CA GLU A 136 9.33 -4.01 19.85
C GLU A 136 9.02 -2.76 19.06
N GLU A 137 9.61 -2.67 17.90
CA GLU A 137 9.33 -1.61 16.94
C GLU A 137 8.79 -2.20 15.64
N VAL A 138 7.86 -1.47 15.03
CA VAL A 138 7.27 -1.80 13.73
C VAL A 138 7.41 -0.59 12.83
N TRP A 139 7.93 -0.79 11.63
CA TRP A 139 7.99 0.20 10.56
C TRP A 139 7.04 -0.20 9.45
N ILE A 140 6.34 0.78 8.89
CA ILE A 140 5.31 0.60 7.86
C ILE A 140 5.64 1.56 6.71
N ASP A 141 5.63 1.05 5.47
CA ASP A 141 5.97 1.82 4.28
C ASP A 141 5.23 1.30 3.04
N ASP A 142 5.27 2.07 1.94
CA ASP A 142 4.73 1.70 0.63
C ASP A 142 3.26 1.23 0.64
N VAL A 143 2.42 1.83 1.50
CA VAL A 143 1.03 1.41 1.67
C VAL A 143 0.17 1.86 0.49
N SER A 144 -0.51 0.94 -0.15
CA SER A 144 -1.51 1.23 -1.18
C SER A 144 -2.85 0.56 -0.86
N VAL A 145 -3.94 1.17 -1.34
CA VAL A 145 -5.29 0.61 -1.27
C VAL A 145 -5.95 0.80 -2.62
N LYS A 146 -6.31 -0.29 -3.27
CA LYS A 146 -6.94 -0.28 -4.60
C LYS A 146 -8.18 -1.17 -4.60
N ALA A 147 -9.21 -0.79 -5.36
CA ALA A 147 -10.28 -1.72 -5.69
C ALA A 147 -9.73 -2.83 -6.60
N VAL A 148 -10.18 -4.07 -6.40
CA VAL A 148 -9.70 -5.21 -7.20
C VAL A 148 -10.07 -5.03 -8.68
N SER A 149 -11.22 -4.41 -8.97
CA SER A 149 -11.63 -4.04 -10.33
C SER A 149 -10.69 -3.01 -10.98
N ASP A 150 -10.13 -2.12 -10.15
CA ASP A 150 -9.21 -1.09 -10.64
C ASP A 150 -7.80 -1.67 -10.88
N ALA A 151 -7.47 -2.78 -10.22
CA ALA A 151 -6.22 -3.52 -10.45
C ALA A 151 -6.23 -4.25 -11.81
N SER A 152 -7.43 -4.58 -12.32
CA SER A 152 -7.58 -5.21 -13.65
C SER A 152 -7.59 -4.20 -14.80
N GLU A 153 -7.81 -2.91 -14.52
CA GLU A 153 -7.71 -1.86 -15.56
C GLU A 153 -6.26 -1.48 -15.89
N ASP A 154 -5.34 -1.69 -14.95
CA ASP A 154 -3.90 -1.45 -15.19
C ASP A 154 -3.25 -2.58 -16.02
N ASP A 155 -3.89 -3.78 -16.07
CA ASP A 155 -3.46 -4.92 -16.90
C ASP A 155 -4.25 -5.03 -18.23
N GLN A 156 -5.23 -4.16 -18.50
CA GLN A 156 -6.00 -4.12 -19.74
C GLN A 156 -5.61 -2.92 -20.61
N TYR A 157 -4.34 -2.74 -20.88
CA TYR A 157 -3.97 -2.08 -22.12
C TYR A 157 -4.17 -3.09 -23.24
N GLU A 158 -5.31 -3.04 -23.91
CA GLU A 158 -5.46 -3.69 -25.20
C GLU A 158 -4.48 -3.00 -26.14
N MET A 159 -3.55 -3.78 -26.70
CA MET A 159 -2.62 -3.24 -27.70
C MET A 159 -3.43 -2.82 -28.92
N VAL A 160 -3.72 -1.56 -29.03
CA VAL A 160 -4.50 -1.00 -30.15
C VAL A 160 -3.67 -0.81 -31.41
N TRP A 161 -2.37 -0.81 -31.27
CA TRP A 161 -1.43 -0.71 -32.38
C TRP A 161 -0.02 -1.14 -31.96
N ALA A 162 0.67 -1.89 -32.81
CA ALA A 162 2.08 -2.21 -32.68
C ALA A 162 2.71 -2.34 -34.09
N ASP A 163 3.94 -1.87 -34.22
CA ASP A 163 4.78 -2.13 -35.39
C ASP A 163 6.12 -2.63 -34.86
N ASP A 164 6.47 -3.85 -35.19
CA ASP A 164 7.73 -4.48 -34.79
C ASP A 164 8.84 -4.31 -35.84
N PHE A 165 8.56 -3.55 -36.90
CA PHE A 165 9.49 -3.27 -38.00
C PHE A 165 10.09 -4.51 -38.66
N ASN A 166 9.39 -5.64 -38.62
CA ASN A 166 9.83 -6.90 -39.21
C ASN A 166 9.62 -6.94 -40.75
N GLU A 167 8.89 -6.02 -41.30
CA GLU A 167 8.60 -5.91 -42.72
C GLU A 167 9.81 -5.33 -43.49
N ASN A 168 9.97 -5.74 -44.75
CA ASN A 168 11.05 -5.22 -45.61
C ASN A 168 10.78 -3.79 -46.10
N GLN A 169 9.64 -3.23 -45.81
CA GLN A 169 9.22 -1.87 -46.17
C GLN A 169 8.48 -1.24 -44.99
N LEU A 170 8.66 0.08 -44.83
CA LEU A 170 7.94 0.85 -43.82
C LEU A 170 6.46 0.95 -44.23
N ASP A 171 5.57 0.67 -43.29
CA ASP A 171 4.12 0.91 -43.46
C ASP A 171 3.84 2.41 -43.46
N THR A 172 3.76 2.97 -44.64
CA THR A 172 3.54 4.42 -44.86
C THR A 172 2.11 4.86 -44.52
N SER A 173 1.20 3.95 -44.13
CA SER A 173 -0.11 4.34 -43.60
C SER A 173 -0.04 4.80 -42.15
N ASN A 174 0.96 4.33 -41.41
CA ASN A 174 1.19 4.62 -40.00
C ASN A 174 2.45 5.40 -39.70
N TRP A 175 3.38 5.43 -40.67
CA TRP A 175 4.69 6.11 -40.56
C TRP A 175 4.93 7.07 -41.70
N ASP A 176 5.56 8.18 -41.40
CA ASP A 176 6.00 9.13 -42.40
C ASP A 176 7.50 9.43 -42.25
N TYR A 177 8.13 9.84 -43.33
CA TYR A 177 9.54 10.25 -43.32
C TYR A 177 9.64 11.76 -43.08
N GLU A 178 10.45 12.15 -42.11
CA GLU A 178 10.85 13.56 -42.02
C GLU A 178 11.81 13.90 -43.15
N LEU A 179 11.35 14.69 -44.09
CA LEU A 179 12.16 15.21 -45.20
C LEU A 179 12.96 16.42 -44.73
N GLY A 180 14.05 16.17 -43.99
CA GLY A 180 14.98 17.20 -43.51
C GLY A 180 16.40 16.96 -44.00
N LEU A 181 17.27 17.94 -43.84
CA LEU A 181 18.70 17.90 -44.25
C LEU A 181 19.56 16.94 -43.36
N SER A 182 18.97 16.17 -42.47
CA SER A 182 19.67 15.22 -41.62
C SER A 182 19.04 13.81 -41.73
N LEU A 183 19.80 12.90 -42.27
CA LEU A 183 19.41 11.49 -42.48
C LEU A 183 19.31 10.66 -41.20
N ILE A 184 19.12 11.27 -40.00
CA ILE A 184 19.25 10.57 -38.71
C ILE A 184 17.99 10.71 -37.84
N HIS A 185 16.93 11.37 -38.25
CA HIS A 185 15.74 11.51 -37.42
C HIS A 185 14.53 10.79 -38.03
N ILE A 186 14.15 9.68 -37.43
CA ILE A 186 12.82 9.07 -37.60
C ILE A 186 11.90 9.79 -36.62
N SER A 187 10.90 10.51 -37.14
CA SER A 187 9.90 11.15 -36.28
C SER A 187 8.98 10.14 -35.66
N ALA A 188 8.56 10.38 -34.42
CA ALA A 188 7.54 9.61 -33.78
C ALA A 188 6.21 9.70 -34.57
N PRO A 189 5.35 8.66 -34.53
CA PRO A 189 4.08 8.66 -35.24
C PRO A 189 3.22 9.85 -34.81
N THR A 190 2.70 10.61 -35.75
CA THR A 190 1.70 11.63 -35.49
C THR A 190 0.38 10.93 -35.17
N ARG A 191 -0.12 11.11 -33.95
CA ARG A 191 -1.48 10.66 -33.61
C ARG A 191 -2.51 11.37 -34.49
N PRO A 192 -3.52 10.63 -34.99
CA PRO A 192 -4.69 11.25 -35.58
C PRO A 192 -5.52 12.03 -34.58
#